data_2b5e2bbc38a58b2b5ecc15f8520071b9
#
_entry.id   2b5e2bbc38a58b2b5ecc15f8520071b9
#
_cell.length_a   1.000
_cell.length_b   1.000
_cell.length_c   1.000
_cell.angle_alpha   90.00
_cell.angle_beta   90.00
_cell.angle_gamma   90.00
#
_symmetry.space_group_name_H-M   'P 1'
#
loop_
_entity.id
_entity.type
_entity.pdbx_description
1 polymer ?
#
loop_
_entity_poly.entity_id
_entity_poly.type
_entity_poly.pdbx_seq_one_letter_code
_entity_poly.pdbx_strand_id
1 'polypeptide(L)'
;MKILVLHGHLSMGGEERVLISVLKNLKKLGHNIDLIITWNHKENNLFENEIPEGVNYEFLFDFYSGKNKLLKELYRFLAKNKYSKLIKEKIKKEKYDVVIDYSSNLLKYENFSVNVPLISWVHFSLTFGEKLTSEKIEKYKRQYKKYSKIIAITKVMQKEFLEKLEMNSEKVAMIYNPIDLEFIKKRAEDVDKKYEKYLKEDYFLQVSRLSEQKQPEHLIDIYYKLKKKGIKEKLYFIGSGIKNELLRQKIQEYKLENDIFLLGQMENPYPFFKNAKLFVHTAKYEGLPTVLIESMTFGTPVVAYDCPTGPKDILGENSEYGKLVPLNDKDKFVLDVLELESEEKYRYYCEKALNRAKDFSIESNRNKLKELLENLIFE
;
A
#
# COMPACT_ATOMS: atom_id res chain seq x y z
N MET A 1 -3.61 -1.97 26.73
CA MET A 1 -2.76 -0.75 26.57
C MET A 1 -3.58 0.39 26.03
N LYS A 2 -3.18 1.63 26.34
CA LYS A 2 -3.62 2.85 25.66
C LYS A 2 -2.60 3.24 24.60
N ILE A 3 -2.99 3.19 23.33
CA ILE A 3 -2.09 3.38 22.18
C ILE A 3 -2.47 4.67 21.43
N LEU A 4 -1.48 5.52 21.16
CA LEU A 4 -1.63 6.64 20.25
C LEU A 4 -1.12 6.26 18.86
N VAL A 5 -1.97 6.40 17.84
CA VAL A 5 -1.59 6.20 16.43
C VAL A 5 -1.54 7.56 15.74
N LEU A 6 -0.44 7.85 15.04
CA LEU A 6 -0.25 9.10 14.29
C LEU A 6 -0.28 8.81 12.80
N HIS A 7 -1.17 9.51 12.07
CA HIS A 7 -1.32 9.35 10.63
C HIS A 7 -1.37 10.70 9.90
N GLY A 8 -1.09 10.68 8.58
CA GLY A 8 -1.04 11.88 7.76
C GLY A 8 -2.40 12.44 7.40
N HIS A 9 -3.23 11.64 6.73
CA HIS A 9 -4.56 12.00 6.22
C HIS A 9 -5.39 10.73 5.97
N LEU A 10 -6.70 10.89 5.69
CA LEU A 10 -7.61 9.77 5.40
C LEU A 10 -8.17 9.84 3.98
N SER A 11 -7.42 10.40 3.03
CA SER A 11 -7.80 10.41 1.62
C SER A 11 -7.58 9.04 0.97
N MET A 12 -7.95 8.87 -0.30
CA MET A 12 -7.86 7.58 -0.97
C MET A 12 -6.40 7.11 -1.15
N GLY A 13 -6.08 5.93 -0.62
CA GLY A 13 -4.78 5.28 -0.78
C GLY A 13 -4.70 3.90 -0.14
N GLY A 14 -3.70 3.12 -0.54
CA GLY A 14 -3.45 1.79 0.04
C GLY A 14 -2.96 1.87 1.48
N GLU A 15 -2.21 2.92 1.85
CA GLU A 15 -1.73 3.13 3.21
C GLU A 15 -2.89 3.36 4.19
N GLU A 16 -3.90 4.16 3.80
CA GLU A 16 -5.10 4.44 4.58
C GLU A 16 -5.97 3.19 4.75
N ARG A 17 -6.12 2.39 3.69
CA ARG A 17 -6.84 1.10 3.76
C ARG A 17 -6.17 0.16 4.76
N VAL A 18 -4.84 0.08 4.74
CA VAL A 18 -4.08 -0.74 5.70
C VAL A 18 -4.19 -0.18 7.13
N LEU A 19 -4.19 1.16 7.31
CA LEU A 19 -4.40 1.76 8.62
C LEU A 19 -5.70 1.26 9.27
N ILE A 20 -6.80 1.26 8.52
CA ILE A 20 -8.09 0.72 9.03
C ILE A 20 -7.93 -0.74 9.49
N SER A 21 -7.23 -1.56 8.72
CA SER A 21 -6.96 -2.96 9.10
C SER A 21 -6.09 -3.08 10.35
N VAL A 22 -5.08 -2.20 10.51
CA VAL A 22 -4.24 -2.12 11.72
C VAL A 22 -5.06 -1.71 12.93
N LEU A 23 -5.92 -0.69 12.82
CA LEU A 23 -6.80 -0.25 13.90
C LEU A 23 -7.76 -1.36 14.33
N LYS A 24 -8.37 -2.08 13.37
CA LYS A 24 -9.20 -3.27 13.64
C LYS A 24 -8.41 -4.35 14.38
N ASN A 25 -7.16 -4.59 13.99
CA ASN A 25 -6.30 -5.58 14.62
C ASN A 25 -5.96 -5.20 16.07
N LEU A 26 -5.57 -3.95 16.32
CA LEU A 26 -5.30 -3.42 17.66
C LEU A 26 -6.55 -3.46 18.56
N LYS A 27 -7.74 -3.17 18.03
CA LYS A 27 -9.01 -3.31 18.76
C LYS A 27 -9.30 -4.75 19.13
N LYS A 28 -9.11 -5.71 18.21
CA LYS A 28 -9.27 -7.14 18.47
C LYS A 28 -8.30 -7.67 19.54
N LEU A 29 -7.14 -7.02 19.71
CA LEU A 29 -6.19 -7.29 20.80
C LEU A 29 -6.61 -6.65 22.14
N GLY A 30 -7.73 -5.93 22.20
CA GLY A 30 -8.26 -5.34 23.43
C GLY A 30 -7.60 -4.01 23.83
N HIS A 31 -6.98 -3.29 22.88
CA HIS A 31 -6.33 -2.01 23.18
C HIS A 31 -7.30 -0.83 23.07
N ASN A 32 -7.05 0.21 23.87
CA ASN A 32 -7.69 1.51 23.74
C ASN A 32 -6.88 2.37 22.78
N ILE A 33 -7.50 2.91 21.74
CA ILE A 33 -6.79 3.57 20.65
C ILE A 33 -7.28 5.00 20.50
N ASP A 34 -6.34 5.94 20.50
CA ASP A 34 -6.55 7.30 20.04
C ASP A 34 -5.78 7.47 18.72
N LEU A 35 -6.45 7.99 17.68
CA LEU A 35 -5.89 8.26 16.36
C LEU A 35 -5.78 9.75 16.12
N ILE A 36 -4.58 10.26 15.90
CA ILE A 36 -4.36 11.63 15.46
C ILE A 36 -4.07 11.65 13.97
N ILE A 37 -4.90 12.41 13.24
CA ILE A 37 -4.76 12.65 11.81
C ILE A 37 -4.24 14.06 11.61
N THR A 38 -3.10 14.19 10.94
CA THR A 38 -2.45 15.51 10.78
C THR A 38 -3.30 16.47 9.97
N TRP A 39 -3.89 16.01 8.84
CA TRP A 39 -4.60 16.86 7.90
C TRP A 39 -6.04 16.43 7.69
N ASN A 40 -6.97 17.35 7.93
CA ASN A 40 -8.38 17.18 7.57
C ASN A 40 -8.61 17.62 6.11
N HIS A 41 -8.87 16.69 5.25
CA HIS A 41 -9.20 16.91 3.84
C HIS A 41 -10.72 17.07 3.60
N LYS A 42 -11.51 17.19 4.68
CA LYS A 42 -12.99 17.34 4.65
C LYS A 42 -13.66 16.23 3.84
N GLU A 43 -14.40 16.56 2.80
CA GLU A 43 -15.13 15.62 1.97
C GLU A 43 -14.23 14.54 1.31
N ASN A 44 -12.91 14.76 1.28
CA ASN A 44 -11.96 13.80 0.74
C ASN A 44 -11.39 12.83 1.80
N ASN A 45 -11.90 12.84 3.03
CA ASN A 45 -11.55 11.87 4.08
C ASN A 45 -12.33 10.56 3.88
N LEU A 46 -12.08 9.85 2.79
CA LEU A 46 -12.88 8.70 2.33
C LEU A 46 -12.90 7.52 3.32
N PHE A 47 -11.90 7.41 4.19
CA PHE A 47 -11.81 6.34 5.19
C PHE A 47 -12.30 6.75 6.58
N GLU A 48 -12.80 7.96 6.79
CA GLU A 48 -13.26 8.43 8.10
C GLU A 48 -14.40 7.58 8.64
N ASN A 49 -15.37 7.23 7.79
CA ASN A 49 -16.51 6.38 8.15
C ASN A 49 -16.16 4.89 8.35
N GLU A 50 -14.92 4.50 8.04
CA GLU A 50 -14.44 3.13 8.21
C GLU A 50 -13.58 2.96 9.47
N ILE A 51 -13.32 4.04 10.22
CA ILE A 51 -12.62 3.98 11.51
C ILE A 51 -13.43 3.06 12.44
N PRO A 52 -12.79 2.04 13.05
CA PRO A 52 -13.50 1.09 13.89
C PRO A 52 -14.16 1.77 15.09
N GLU A 53 -15.36 1.30 15.46
CA GLU A 53 -16.07 1.75 16.65
C GLU A 53 -15.19 1.63 17.91
N GLY A 54 -15.23 2.66 18.76
CA GLY A 54 -14.42 2.76 19.98
C GLY A 54 -12.95 3.13 19.74
N VAL A 55 -12.60 3.60 18.54
CA VAL A 55 -11.36 4.35 18.29
C VAL A 55 -11.69 5.83 18.38
N ASN A 56 -11.07 6.56 19.33
CA ASN A 56 -11.19 8.01 19.36
C ASN A 56 -10.28 8.60 18.28
N TYR A 57 -10.75 9.62 17.55
CA TYR A 57 -9.90 10.28 16.57
C TYR A 57 -10.09 11.78 16.56
N GLU A 58 -9.04 12.48 16.12
CA GLU A 58 -9.07 13.94 15.94
C GLU A 58 -8.16 14.36 14.77
N PHE A 59 -8.56 15.42 14.08
CA PHE A 59 -7.74 16.12 13.09
C PHE A 59 -7.03 17.30 13.72
N LEU A 60 -5.73 17.46 13.45
CA LEU A 60 -4.95 18.58 14.03
C LEU A 60 -5.07 19.88 13.22
N PHE A 61 -5.12 19.76 11.90
CA PHE A 61 -5.10 20.92 11.00
C PHE A 61 -6.04 20.69 9.82
N ASP A 62 -6.78 21.72 9.42
CA ASP A 62 -7.48 21.69 8.14
C ASP A 62 -6.51 21.78 6.98
N PHE A 63 -6.76 21.01 5.93
CA PHE A 63 -5.94 21.07 4.72
C PHE A 63 -6.29 22.34 3.91
N TYR A 64 -5.28 23.18 3.67
CA TYR A 64 -5.47 24.37 2.84
C TYR A 64 -5.60 24.01 1.37
N SER A 65 -6.80 24.15 0.81
CA SER A 65 -7.13 23.84 -0.59
C SER A 65 -7.03 25.04 -1.54
N GLY A 66 -6.71 26.25 -1.03
CA GLY A 66 -6.62 27.47 -1.82
C GLY A 66 -5.52 27.43 -2.90
N LYS A 67 -5.71 28.20 -3.99
CA LYS A 67 -4.77 28.25 -5.13
C LYS A 67 -3.47 29.00 -4.85
N ASN A 68 -3.41 29.80 -3.78
CA ASN A 68 -2.23 30.59 -3.45
C ASN A 68 -1.11 29.70 -2.87
N LYS A 69 -0.08 29.46 -3.65
CA LYS A 69 1.06 28.59 -3.31
C LYS A 69 1.83 29.09 -2.07
N LEU A 70 2.03 30.41 -1.95
CA LEU A 70 2.77 30.99 -0.82
C LEU A 70 2.01 30.80 0.51
N LEU A 71 0.69 31.06 0.51
CA LEU A 71 -0.13 30.83 1.70
C LEU A 71 -0.17 29.34 2.08
N LYS A 72 -0.20 28.45 1.10
CA LYS A 72 -0.16 27.00 1.33
C LYS A 72 1.14 26.57 2.01
N GLU A 73 2.27 27.09 1.55
CA GLU A 73 3.59 26.78 2.13
C GLU A 73 3.74 27.39 3.54
N LEU A 74 3.31 28.63 3.73
CA LEU A 74 3.31 29.26 5.06
C LEU A 74 2.45 28.48 6.07
N TYR A 75 1.26 28.08 5.67
CA TYR A 75 0.37 27.29 6.51
C TYR A 75 0.99 25.93 6.89
N ARG A 76 1.60 25.23 5.93
CA ARG A 76 2.33 23.98 6.18
C ARG A 76 3.52 24.17 7.12
N PHE A 77 4.25 25.28 6.97
CA PHE A 77 5.36 25.61 7.84
C PHE A 77 4.91 25.85 9.29
N LEU A 78 3.84 26.64 9.48
CA LEU A 78 3.25 26.87 10.80
C LEU A 78 2.73 25.59 11.45
N ALA A 79 2.01 24.77 10.68
CA ALA A 79 1.53 23.48 11.15
C ALA A 79 2.68 22.56 11.54
N LYS A 80 3.76 22.49 10.73
CA LYS A 80 4.96 21.71 11.03
C LYS A 80 5.57 22.13 12.38
N ASN A 81 5.68 23.43 12.65
CA ASN A 81 6.27 23.93 13.88
C ASN A 81 5.40 23.62 15.12
N LYS A 82 4.08 23.60 14.96
CA LYS A 82 3.15 23.29 16.05
C LYS A 82 3.01 21.79 16.31
N TYR A 83 3.14 20.95 15.28
CA TYR A 83 2.84 19.52 15.33
C TYR A 83 3.56 18.81 16.47
N SER A 84 4.89 18.90 16.54
CA SER A 84 5.66 18.18 17.56
C SER A 84 5.31 18.59 18.99
N LYS A 85 4.97 19.87 19.19
CA LYS A 85 4.54 20.38 20.49
C LYS A 85 3.18 19.82 20.89
N LEU A 86 2.19 19.85 19.96
CA LEU A 86 0.86 19.29 20.20
C LEU A 86 0.91 17.80 20.53
N ILE A 87 1.71 17.03 19.79
CA ILE A 87 1.87 15.59 20.07
C ILE A 87 2.50 15.35 21.45
N LYS A 88 3.55 16.10 21.83
CA LYS A 88 4.15 16.01 23.17
C LYS A 88 3.17 16.33 24.29
N GLU A 89 2.39 17.41 24.13
CA GLU A 89 1.36 17.82 25.10
C GLU A 89 0.28 16.73 25.25
N LYS A 90 -0.19 16.17 24.13
CA LYS A 90 -1.17 15.07 24.13
C LYS A 90 -0.63 13.83 24.85
N ILE A 91 0.60 13.41 24.54
CA ILE A 91 1.25 12.25 25.18
C ILE A 91 1.37 12.47 26.69
N LYS A 92 1.81 13.64 27.10
CA LYS A 92 1.94 13.99 28.52
C LYS A 92 0.61 13.99 29.28
N LYS A 93 -0.45 14.52 28.64
CA LYS A 93 -1.79 14.65 29.25
C LYS A 93 -2.48 13.30 29.39
N GLU A 94 -2.45 12.47 28.33
CA GLU A 94 -3.31 11.28 28.21
C GLU A 94 -2.66 9.97 28.69
N LYS A 95 -1.35 9.98 29.02
CA LYS A 95 -0.59 8.84 29.56
C LYS A 95 -0.71 7.58 28.69
N TYR A 96 -0.21 7.64 27.45
CA TYR A 96 -0.14 6.49 26.56
C TYR A 96 0.94 5.50 26.98
N ASP A 97 0.71 4.21 26.72
CA ASP A 97 1.69 3.14 26.91
C ASP A 97 2.65 3.05 25.71
N VAL A 98 2.15 3.32 24.48
CA VAL A 98 2.89 3.23 23.23
C VAL A 98 2.39 4.30 22.24
N VAL A 99 3.30 4.83 21.42
CA VAL A 99 2.97 5.69 20.28
C VAL A 99 3.42 5.02 18.99
N ILE A 100 2.49 4.85 18.03
CA ILE A 100 2.76 4.33 16.70
C ILE A 100 2.77 5.49 15.70
N ASP A 101 3.94 5.86 15.19
CA ASP A 101 4.10 6.81 14.09
C ASP A 101 3.90 6.08 12.77
N TYR A 102 2.63 5.94 12.36
CA TYR A 102 2.21 5.09 11.24
C TYR A 102 2.65 5.66 9.88
N SER A 103 2.62 6.97 9.69
CA SER A 103 3.04 7.63 8.44
C SER A 103 4.41 8.30 8.55
N SER A 104 5.24 7.92 9.52
CA SER A 104 6.57 8.51 9.77
C SER A 104 6.55 10.05 9.91
N ASN A 105 5.48 10.62 10.45
CA ASN A 105 5.32 12.05 10.62
C ASN A 105 6.33 12.67 11.58
N LEU A 106 6.80 11.89 12.56
CA LEU A 106 7.82 12.31 13.53
C LEU A 106 9.24 12.22 12.99
N LEU A 107 9.47 11.55 11.85
CA LEU A 107 10.81 11.32 11.31
C LEU A 107 11.58 12.63 11.08
N LYS A 108 10.88 13.67 10.60
CA LYS A 108 11.45 15.01 10.33
C LYS A 108 11.84 15.82 11.57
N TYR A 109 11.47 15.37 12.78
CA TYR A 109 11.81 16.02 14.06
C TYR A 109 12.88 15.21 14.78
N GLU A 110 14.16 15.40 14.42
CA GLU A 110 15.28 14.60 14.96
C GLU A 110 15.34 14.63 16.50
N ASN A 111 15.08 15.80 17.09
CA ASN A 111 15.11 16.02 18.55
C ASN A 111 13.75 15.73 19.24
N PHE A 112 12.83 15.01 18.60
CA PHE A 112 11.59 14.60 19.24
C PHE A 112 11.89 13.52 20.27
N SER A 113 11.56 13.77 21.52
CA SER A 113 11.75 12.84 22.65
C SER A 113 10.53 12.88 23.56
N VAL A 114 10.10 11.71 24.01
CA VAL A 114 9.01 11.46 24.96
C VAL A 114 9.36 10.25 25.82
N ASN A 115 8.75 10.14 27.00
CA ASN A 115 9.01 9.04 27.95
C ASN A 115 8.07 7.84 27.72
N VAL A 116 7.72 7.58 26.45
CA VAL A 116 6.92 6.41 26.06
C VAL A 116 7.56 5.77 24.83
N PRO A 117 7.50 4.46 24.67
CA PRO A 117 8.01 3.78 23.48
C PRO A 117 7.40 4.35 22.20
N LEU A 118 8.26 4.63 21.22
CA LEU A 118 7.87 5.04 19.88
C LEU A 118 8.09 3.90 18.89
N ILE A 119 7.07 3.57 18.10
CA ILE A 119 7.17 2.64 16.99
C ILE A 119 7.08 3.44 15.69
N SER A 120 8.02 3.22 14.76
CA SER A 120 7.89 3.67 13.38
C SER A 120 7.36 2.56 12.51
N TRP A 121 6.26 2.81 11.77
CA TRP A 121 5.76 1.87 10.76
C TRP A 121 6.19 2.36 9.37
N VAL A 122 7.07 1.59 8.71
CA VAL A 122 7.76 2.04 7.50
C VAL A 122 7.08 1.47 6.26
N HIS A 123 6.50 2.34 5.43
CA HIS A 123 5.75 1.97 4.23
C HIS A 123 6.59 1.98 2.95
N PHE A 124 7.80 2.55 2.98
CA PHE A 124 8.64 2.70 1.79
C PHE A 124 10.08 2.32 2.11
N SER A 125 10.78 1.75 1.11
CA SER A 125 12.21 1.48 1.17
C SER A 125 13.02 2.77 1.36
N LEU A 126 14.15 2.68 2.05
CA LEU A 126 15.11 3.79 2.19
C LEU A 126 15.66 4.26 0.84
N THR A 127 15.64 3.37 -0.16
CA THR A 127 16.10 3.64 -1.53
C THR A 127 14.97 4.04 -2.48
N PHE A 128 13.76 4.29 -1.98
CA PHE A 128 12.56 4.54 -2.77
C PHE A 128 12.78 5.60 -3.87
N GLY A 129 12.98 5.12 -5.11
CA GLY A 129 13.18 5.96 -6.29
C GLY A 129 14.52 6.72 -6.36
N GLU A 130 15.41 6.58 -5.37
CA GLU A 130 16.65 7.34 -5.28
C GLU A 130 17.83 6.49 -4.79
N LYS A 131 19.05 6.90 -5.18
CA LYS A 131 20.28 6.29 -4.65
C LYS A 131 20.49 6.65 -3.18
N LEU A 132 20.78 5.66 -2.34
CA LEU A 132 21.12 5.85 -0.94
C LEU A 132 22.58 6.30 -0.83
N THR A 133 22.80 7.58 -0.54
CA THR A 133 24.14 8.15 -0.31
C THR A 133 24.55 8.02 1.15
N SER A 134 25.87 8.10 1.45
CA SER A 134 26.36 8.07 2.83
C SER A 134 25.72 9.17 3.70
N GLU A 135 25.51 10.36 3.14
CA GLU A 135 24.84 11.46 3.86
C GLU A 135 23.39 11.11 4.22
N LYS A 136 22.64 10.48 3.29
CA LYS A 136 21.27 10.01 3.57
C LYS A 136 21.27 8.91 4.62
N ILE A 137 22.23 7.99 4.60
CA ILE A 137 22.38 6.92 5.60
C ILE A 137 22.54 7.55 7.00
N GLU A 138 23.49 8.46 7.16
CA GLU A 138 23.73 9.12 8.44
C GLU A 138 22.53 9.94 8.91
N LYS A 139 21.83 10.62 7.99
CA LYS A 139 20.57 11.30 8.29
C LYS A 139 19.51 10.32 8.80
N TYR A 140 19.30 9.20 8.14
CA TYR A 140 18.32 8.20 8.57
C TYR A 140 18.73 7.57 9.91
N LYS A 141 20.01 7.24 10.15
CA LYS A 141 20.50 6.76 11.46
C LYS A 141 20.08 7.72 12.58
N ARG A 142 20.31 9.04 12.42
CA ARG A 142 19.89 10.05 13.41
C ARG A 142 18.37 10.10 13.57
N GLN A 143 17.63 10.09 12.46
CA GLN A 143 16.16 10.20 12.46
C GLN A 143 15.47 9.01 13.11
N TYR A 144 15.95 7.79 12.87
CA TYR A 144 15.39 6.57 13.44
C TYR A 144 15.90 6.22 14.84
N LYS A 145 16.89 6.94 15.36
CA LYS A 145 17.46 6.71 16.70
C LYS A 145 16.41 6.80 17.82
N LYS A 146 15.44 7.71 17.69
CA LYS A 146 14.38 7.97 18.69
C LYS A 146 13.33 6.87 18.82
N TYR A 147 13.19 6.00 17.83
CA TYR A 147 12.19 4.93 17.86
C TYR A 147 12.71 3.74 18.68
N SER A 148 11.86 3.19 19.53
CA SER A 148 12.14 1.96 20.29
C SER A 148 12.09 0.75 19.37
N LYS A 149 11.09 0.68 18.49
CA LYS A 149 10.96 -0.37 17.48
C LYS A 149 10.63 0.24 16.09
N ILE A 150 11.01 -0.49 15.06
CA ILE A 150 10.71 -0.16 13.65
C ILE A 150 10.03 -1.36 13.03
N ILE A 151 8.83 -1.16 12.48
CA ILE A 151 8.13 -2.19 11.72
C ILE A 151 8.42 -1.96 10.24
N ALA A 152 9.15 -2.88 9.64
CA ALA A 152 9.36 -2.97 8.20
C ALA A 152 8.30 -3.88 7.58
N ILE A 153 7.65 -3.43 6.50
CA ILE A 153 6.53 -4.17 5.89
C ILE A 153 6.96 -5.17 4.81
N THR A 154 8.26 -5.28 4.54
CA THR A 154 8.86 -6.27 3.62
C THR A 154 10.21 -6.76 4.15
N LYS A 155 10.63 -7.94 3.69
CA LYS A 155 11.96 -8.49 4.01
C LYS A 155 13.09 -7.58 3.53
N VAL A 156 12.92 -7.00 2.33
CA VAL A 156 13.91 -6.07 1.77
C VAL A 156 14.07 -4.82 2.65
N MET A 157 12.96 -4.23 3.10
CA MET A 157 13.02 -3.08 4.00
C MET A 157 13.68 -3.44 5.34
N GLN A 158 13.33 -4.59 5.93
CA GLN A 158 14.01 -5.04 7.14
C GLN A 158 15.52 -5.13 6.93
N LYS A 159 15.95 -5.77 5.84
CA LYS A 159 17.37 -5.90 5.47
C LYS A 159 18.06 -4.54 5.28
N GLU A 160 17.37 -3.55 4.69
CA GLU A 160 17.89 -2.19 4.57
C GLU A 160 18.19 -1.56 5.93
N PHE A 161 17.32 -1.71 6.92
CA PHE A 161 17.54 -1.19 8.27
C PHE A 161 18.68 -1.91 8.98
N LEU A 162 18.76 -3.23 8.88
CA LEU A 162 19.81 -4.02 9.51
C LEU A 162 21.18 -3.79 8.88
N GLU A 163 21.28 -3.83 7.56
CA GLU A 163 22.57 -3.81 6.86
C GLU A 163 23.05 -2.39 6.51
N LYS A 164 22.14 -1.52 6.02
CA LYS A 164 22.52 -0.18 5.56
C LYS A 164 22.53 0.86 6.68
N LEU A 165 21.61 0.73 7.64
CA LEU A 165 21.59 1.58 8.83
C LEU A 165 22.26 0.93 10.05
N GLU A 166 22.75 -0.31 9.93
CA GLU A 166 23.47 -1.05 11.00
C GLU A 166 22.68 -1.08 12.31
N MET A 167 21.35 -1.26 12.19
CA MET A 167 20.48 -1.29 13.37
C MET A 167 20.48 -2.66 14.03
N ASN A 168 20.31 -2.69 15.35
CA ASN A 168 20.15 -3.94 16.08
C ASN A 168 18.88 -4.67 15.60
N SER A 169 19.00 -6.00 15.43
CA SER A 169 17.90 -6.89 15.01
C SER A 169 16.69 -6.85 15.95
N GLU A 170 16.90 -6.66 17.25
CA GLU A 170 15.84 -6.51 18.23
C GLU A 170 14.98 -5.26 18.00
N LYS A 171 15.56 -4.23 17.37
CA LYS A 171 14.87 -2.98 17.07
C LYS A 171 13.99 -3.06 15.81
N VAL A 172 14.28 -3.98 14.88
CA VAL A 172 13.64 -4.01 13.55
C VAL A 172 12.82 -5.28 13.38
N ALA A 173 11.51 -5.17 13.52
CA ALA A 173 10.58 -6.25 13.26
C ALA A 173 10.07 -6.24 11.82
N MET A 174 9.82 -7.42 11.23
CA MET A 174 9.18 -7.55 9.93
C MET A 174 7.73 -8.04 10.15
N ILE A 175 6.77 -7.13 9.87
CA ILE A 175 5.34 -7.42 9.97
C ILE A 175 4.70 -6.91 8.68
N TYR A 176 4.14 -7.82 7.89
CA TYR A 176 3.39 -7.43 6.69
C TYR A 176 2.21 -6.53 7.04
N ASN A 177 1.84 -5.66 6.11
CA ASN A 177 0.60 -4.92 6.21
C ASN A 177 -0.58 -5.88 6.33
N PRO A 178 -1.37 -5.83 7.42
CA PRO A 178 -2.55 -6.70 7.57
C PRO A 178 -3.65 -6.26 6.61
N ILE A 179 -4.23 -7.22 5.90
CA ILE A 179 -5.34 -7.01 4.97
C ILE A 179 -6.60 -7.66 5.53
N ASP A 180 -7.72 -6.92 5.49
CA ASP A 180 -9.04 -7.42 5.89
C ASP A 180 -9.67 -8.19 4.72
N LEU A 181 -9.30 -9.47 4.59
CA LEU A 181 -9.75 -10.33 3.49
C LEU A 181 -11.27 -10.52 3.48
N GLU A 182 -11.89 -10.60 4.64
CA GLU A 182 -13.35 -10.76 4.75
C GLU A 182 -14.09 -9.49 4.32
N PHE A 183 -13.58 -8.31 4.66
CA PHE A 183 -14.10 -7.05 4.16
C PHE A 183 -14.03 -6.99 2.63
N ILE A 184 -12.87 -7.36 2.04
CA ILE A 184 -12.66 -7.38 0.58
C ILE A 184 -13.68 -8.31 -0.09
N LYS A 185 -13.84 -9.53 0.40
CA LYS A 185 -14.81 -10.50 -0.12
C LYS A 185 -16.24 -9.98 -0.05
N LYS A 186 -16.63 -9.41 1.10
CA LYS A 186 -17.98 -8.83 1.27
C LYS A 186 -18.23 -7.69 0.31
N ARG A 187 -17.27 -6.77 0.14
CA ARG A 187 -17.40 -5.63 -0.79
C ARG A 187 -17.42 -6.06 -2.25
N ALA A 188 -16.88 -7.21 -2.59
CA ALA A 188 -16.89 -7.73 -3.96
C ALA A 188 -18.30 -8.18 -4.43
N GLU A 189 -19.24 -8.36 -3.51
CA GLU A 189 -20.64 -8.68 -3.85
C GLU A 189 -21.46 -7.42 -4.18
N ASP A 190 -20.96 -6.22 -3.84
CA ASP A 190 -21.64 -4.96 -4.05
C ASP A 190 -21.21 -4.34 -5.39
N VAL A 191 -21.96 -4.64 -6.44
CA VAL A 191 -21.68 -4.20 -7.82
C VAL A 191 -22.51 -2.98 -8.16
N ASP A 192 -21.85 -1.88 -8.53
CA ASP A 192 -22.52 -0.70 -9.09
C ASP A 192 -23.03 -1.03 -10.51
N LYS A 193 -24.34 -0.86 -10.74
CA LYS A 193 -25.04 -1.18 -12.01
C LYS A 193 -24.34 -0.63 -13.26
N LYS A 194 -23.73 0.54 -13.17
CA LYS A 194 -23.02 1.16 -14.32
C LYS A 194 -21.82 0.32 -14.80
N TYR A 195 -21.30 -0.57 -13.95
CA TYR A 195 -20.13 -1.40 -14.26
C TYR A 195 -20.48 -2.86 -14.60
N GLU A 196 -21.72 -3.32 -14.39
CA GLU A 196 -22.12 -4.70 -14.64
C GLU A 196 -21.77 -5.21 -16.04
N LYS A 197 -21.85 -4.35 -17.07
CA LYS A 197 -21.51 -4.72 -18.44
C LYS A 197 -20.05 -5.13 -18.63
N TYR A 198 -19.14 -4.55 -17.86
CA TYR A 198 -17.70 -4.85 -17.93
C TYR A 198 -17.34 -6.16 -17.24
N LEU A 199 -18.14 -6.61 -16.27
CA LEU A 199 -17.91 -7.85 -15.53
C LEU A 199 -18.36 -9.11 -16.31
N LYS A 200 -19.02 -8.93 -17.48
CA LYS A 200 -19.47 -10.03 -18.34
C LYS A 200 -18.41 -10.51 -19.34
N GLU A 201 -17.34 -9.76 -19.48
CA GLU A 201 -16.24 -10.06 -20.40
C GLU A 201 -15.07 -10.67 -19.62
N ASP A 202 -14.23 -11.48 -20.30
CA ASP A 202 -12.96 -11.88 -19.74
C ASP A 202 -11.96 -10.73 -19.87
N TYR A 203 -11.21 -10.43 -18.82
CA TYR A 203 -10.28 -9.30 -18.81
C TYR A 203 -9.08 -9.49 -17.91
N PHE A 204 -8.02 -8.78 -18.26
CA PHE A 204 -6.89 -8.49 -17.39
C PHE A 204 -7.14 -7.17 -16.65
N LEU A 205 -6.76 -7.10 -15.40
CA LEU A 205 -7.04 -5.96 -14.53
C LEU A 205 -5.75 -5.31 -14.04
N GLN A 206 -5.71 -3.98 -14.10
CA GLN A 206 -4.77 -3.16 -13.32
C GLN A 206 -5.54 -2.14 -12.48
N VAL A 207 -5.26 -2.09 -11.19
CA VAL A 207 -5.80 -1.09 -10.25
C VAL A 207 -4.65 -0.31 -9.65
N SER A 208 -4.52 0.97 -10.02
CA SER A 208 -3.45 1.83 -9.51
C SER A 208 -3.67 3.30 -9.88
N ARG A 209 -2.92 4.19 -9.23
CA ARG A 209 -2.75 5.55 -9.76
C ARG A 209 -2.06 5.48 -11.13
N LEU A 210 -2.56 6.23 -12.11
CA LEU A 210 -1.96 6.29 -13.44
C LEU A 210 -0.79 7.31 -13.43
N SER A 211 0.35 6.87 -12.90
CA SER A 211 1.52 7.69 -12.62
C SER A 211 2.81 7.07 -13.18
N GLU A 212 3.88 7.87 -13.20
CA GLU A 212 5.22 7.45 -13.60
C GLU A 212 5.72 6.22 -12.83
N GLN A 213 5.39 6.15 -11.54
CA GLN A 213 5.74 5.04 -10.66
C GLN A 213 5.12 3.72 -11.14
N LYS A 214 3.88 3.76 -11.61
CA LYS A 214 3.12 2.54 -11.96
C LYS A 214 3.32 2.08 -13.41
N GLN A 215 3.94 2.91 -14.25
CA GLN A 215 4.27 2.63 -15.65
C GLN A 215 3.09 1.99 -16.44
N PRO A 216 1.86 2.55 -16.39
CA PRO A 216 0.72 1.93 -17.05
C PRO A 216 0.88 1.86 -18.58
N GLU A 217 1.70 2.74 -19.17
CA GLU A 217 2.04 2.72 -20.60
C GLU A 217 2.80 1.45 -21.02
N HIS A 218 3.59 0.84 -20.12
CA HIS A 218 4.24 -0.43 -20.39
C HIS A 218 3.22 -1.55 -20.60
N LEU A 219 2.13 -1.51 -19.83
CA LEU A 219 1.09 -2.52 -19.94
C LEU A 219 0.33 -2.42 -21.27
N ILE A 220 0.15 -1.20 -21.83
CA ILE A 220 -0.42 -1.04 -23.17
C ILE A 220 0.51 -1.66 -24.23
N ASP A 221 1.84 -1.48 -24.13
CA ASP A 221 2.80 -2.10 -25.04
C ASP A 221 2.78 -3.64 -24.95
N ILE A 222 2.73 -4.16 -23.74
CA ILE A 222 2.61 -5.60 -23.47
C ILE A 222 1.30 -6.13 -24.07
N TYR A 223 0.19 -5.45 -23.80
CA TYR A 223 -1.12 -5.87 -24.29
C TYR A 223 -1.20 -5.84 -25.82
N TYR A 224 -0.62 -4.85 -26.50
CA TYR A 224 -0.50 -4.81 -27.96
C TYR A 224 0.20 -6.05 -28.50
N LYS A 225 1.30 -6.49 -27.85
CA LYS A 225 2.00 -7.72 -28.24
C LYS A 225 1.13 -8.98 -28.00
N LEU A 226 0.38 -9.00 -26.89
CA LEU A 226 -0.56 -10.09 -26.57
C LEU A 226 -1.69 -10.19 -27.60
N LYS A 227 -2.28 -9.07 -28.02
CA LYS A 227 -3.30 -9.03 -29.09
C LYS A 227 -2.78 -9.61 -30.41
N LYS A 228 -1.53 -9.32 -30.79
CA LYS A 228 -0.90 -9.91 -31.98
C LYS A 228 -0.70 -11.43 -31.88
N LYS A 229 -0.70 -11.96 -30.65
CA LYS A 229 -0.61 -13.42 -30.37
C LYS A 229 -2.00 -14.07 -30.15
N GLY A 230 -3.08 -13.33 -30.38
CA GLY A 230 -4.45 -13.87 -30.39
C GLY A 230 -5.20 -13.77 -29.06
N ILE A 231 -4.69 -13.08 -28.05
CA ILE A 231 -5.40 -12.83 -26.79
C ILE A 231 -6.70 -12.10 -27.08
N LYS A 232 -7.82 -12.58 -26.49
CA LYS A 232 -9.16 -12.02 -26.67
C LYS A 232 -9.63 -11.18 -25.49
N GLU A 233 -9.14 -11.47 -24.31
CA GLU A 233 -9.47 -10.78 -23.07
C GLU A 233 -9.26 -9.26 -23.21
N LYS A 234 -10.11 -8.48 -22.56
CA LYS A 234 -9.97 -7.02 -22.49
C LYS A 234 -8.87 -6.62 -21.48
N LEU A 235 -8.47 -5.37 -21.50
CA LEU A 235 -7.59 -4.80 -20.47
C LEU A 235 -8.31 -3.64 -19.79
N TYR A 236 -8.51 -3.75 -18.48
CA TYR A 236 -9.16 -2.70 -17.69
C TYR A 236 -8.17 -2.02 -16.76
N PHE A 237 -8.16 -0.70 -16.81
CA PHE A 237 -7.47 0.15 -15.88
C PHE A 237 -8.47 0.81 -14.93
N ILE A 238 -8.30 0.59 -13.62
CA ILE A 238 -9.05 1.29 -12.58
C ILE A 238 -8.09 2.23 -11.84
N GLY A 239 -8.46 3.50 -11.79
CA GLY A 239 -7.68 4.58 -11.18
C GLY A 239 -7.59 5.81 -12.06
N SER A 240 -6.92 6.82 -11.56
CA SER A 240 -6.70 8.09 -12.26
C SER A 240 -5.28 8.60 -12.05
N GLY A 241 -4.85 9.57 -12.85
CA GLY A 241 -3.55 10.17 -12.69
C GLY A 241 -3.07 10.96 -13.90
N ILE A 242 -1.86 11.50 -13.79
CA ILE A 242 -1.26 12.39 -14.79
C ILE A 242 -0.99 11.72 -16.14
N LYS A 243 -0.95 10.40 -16.18
CA LYS A 243 -0.72 9.61 -17.40
C LYS A 243 -1.99 9.37 -18.24
N ASN A 244 -3.16 9.77 -17.77
CA ASN A 244 -4.45 9.47 -18.43
C ASN A 244 -4.47 9.85 -19.91
N GLU A 245 -4.01 11.06 -20.24
CA GLU A 245 -3.99 11.54 -21.62
C GLU A 245 -3.00 10.75 -22.48
N LEU A 246 -1.80 10.50 -21.96
CA LEU A 246 -0.80 9.67 -22.64
C LEU A 246 -1.34 8.27 -22.98
N LEU A 247 -2.08 7.65 -22.03
CA LEU A 247 -2.66 6.34 -22.26
C LEU A 247 -3.72 6.37 -23.35
N ARG A 248 -4.60 7.39 -23.39
CA ARG A 248 -5.60 7.56 -24.45
C ARG A 248 -4.95 7.68 -25.84
N GLN A 249 -3.92 8.53 -25.96
CA GLN A 249 -3.17 8.69 -27.22
C GLN A 249 -2.56 7.36 -27.67
N LYS A 250 -1.96 6.60 -26.74
CA LYS A 250 -1.31 5.32 -27.06
C LYS A 250 -2.33 4.24 -27.43
N ILE A 251 -3.49 4.21 -26.79
CA ILE A 251 -4.62 3.31 -27.14
C ILE A 251 -5.06 3.59 -28.59
N GLN A 252 -5.23 4.84 -28.97
CA GLN A 252 -5.57 5.26 -30.33
C GLN A 252 -4.49 4.88 -31.34
N GLU A 253 -3.21 5.17 -31.04
CA GLU A 253 -2.08 4.83 -31.90
C GLU A 253 -2.06 3.33 -32.24
N TYR A 254 -2.34 2.48 -31.25
CA TYR A 254 -2.35 1.03 -31.41
C TYR A 254 -3.70 0.46 -31.89
N LYS A 255 -4.72 1.31 -32.08
CA LYS A 255 -6.09 0.94 -32.48
C LYS A 255 -6.72 -0.09 -31.54
N LEU A 256 -6.61 0.17 -30.24
CA LEU A 256 -7.06 -0.72 -29.15
C LEU A 256 -8.27 -0.16 -28.38
N GLU A 257 -9.02 0.78 -28.93
CA GLU A 257 -10.14 1.49 -28.27
C GLU A 257 -11.28 0.53 -27.87
N ASN A 258 -11.41 -0.59 -28.58
CA ASN A 258 -12.41 -1.62 -28.29
C ASN A 258 -11.90 -2.70 -27.32
N ASP A 259 -10.63 -2.64 -26.92
CA ASP A 259 -9.98 -3.69 -26.14
C ASP A 259 -9.46 -3.17 -24.80
N ILE A 260 -9.09 -1.89 -24.69
CA ILE A 260 -8.55 -1.28 -23.47
C ILE A 260 -9.51 -0.21 -22.94
N PHE A 261 -9.87 -0.31 -21.67
CA PHE A 261 -10.81 0.60 -21.02
C PHE A 261 -10.19 1.27 -19.80
N LEU A 262 -10.18 2.61 -19.80
CA LEU A 262 -9.81 3.44 -18.66
C LEU A 262 -11.09 3.74 -17.86
N LEU A 263 -11.37 2.93 -16.83
CA LEU A 263 -12.67 2.97 -16.11
C LEU A 263 -12.72 4.08 -15.05
N GLY A 264 -11.60 4.81 -14.88
CA GLY A 264 -11.52 5.88 -13.88
C GLY A 264 -11.34 5.38 -12.46
N GLN A 265 -11.41 6.30 -11.51
CA GLN A 265 -11.30 6.00 -10.08
C GLN A 265 -12.61 5.44 -9.55
N MET A 266 -12.54 4.39 -8.74
CA MET A 266 -13.69 3.73 -8.12
C MET A 266 -13.50 3.66 -6.61
N GLU A 267 -14.57 3.82 -5.88
CA GLU A 267 -14.60 3.60 -4.43
C GLU A 267 -14.51 2.10 -4.10
N ASN A 268 -15.18 1.27 -4.88
CA ASN A 268 -15.20 -0.18 -4.71
C ASN A 268 -14.73 -0.92 -5.96
N PRO A 269 -13.43 -1.23 -6.09
CA PRO A 269 -12.90 -1.99 -7.21
C PRO A 269 -13.00 -3.51 -7.04
N TYR A 270 -13.41 -4.01 -5.89
CA TYR A 270 -13.35 -5.44 -5.55
C TYR A 270 -14.18 -6.38 -6.44
N PRO A 271 -15.34 -5.98 -6.98
CA PRO A 271 -16.02 -6.79 -7.99
C PRO A 271 -15.16 -7.08 -9.23
N PHE A 272 -14.29 -6.13 -9.62
CA PHE A 272 -13.37 -6.33 -10.74
C PHE A 272 -12.21 -7.25 -10.39
N PHE A 273 -11.68 -7.22 -9.16
CA PHE A 273 -10.67 -8.19 -8.73
C PHE A 273 -11.21 -9.62 -8.73
N LYS A 274 -12.47 -9.80 -8.25
CA LYS A 274 -13.15 -11.10 -8.17
C LYS A 274 -13.36 -11.75 -9.53
N ASN A 275 -13.65 -10.96 -10.57
CA ASN A 275 -14.03 -11.44 -11.89
C ASN A 275 -12.87 -11.34 -12.93
N ALA A 276 -11.70 -10.81 -12.57
CA ALA A 276 -10.57 -10.72 -13.47
C ALA A 276 -9.97 -12.10 -13.76
N LYS A 277 -9.61 -12.37 -15.02
CA LYS A 277 -8.83 -13.53 -15.40
C LYS A 277 -7.40 -13.43 -14.85
N LEU A 278 -6.75 -12.29 -15.00
CA LEU A 278 -5.41 -12.01 -14.47
C LEU A 278 -5.36 -10.60 -13.87
N PHE A 279 -4.56 -10.45 -12.83
CA PHE A 279 -4.12 -9.15 -12.37
C PHE A 279 -2.71 -8.87 -12.89
N VAL A 280 -2.52 -7.71 -13.51
CA VAL A 280 -1.27 -7.34 -14.19
C VAL A 280 -0.71 -6.04 -13.60
N HIS A 281 0.61 -6.01 -13.27
CA HIS A 281 1.19 -4.89 -12.54
C HIS A 281 2.59 -4.54 -13.04
N THR A 282 2.78 -3.29 -13.47
CA THR A 282 4.00 -2.83 -14.12
C THR A 282 4.75 -1.73 -13.36
N ALA A 283 4.55 -1.64 -12.04
CA ALA A 283 5.21 -0.62 -11.23
C ALA A 283 6.74 -0.79 -11.22
N LYS A 284 7.46 0.34 -11.24
CA LYS A 284 8.92 0.34 -11.17
C LYS A 284 9.47 0.38 -9.74
N TYR A 285 8.66 0.74 -8.75
CA TYR A 285 8.96 0.68 -7.32
C TYR A 285 7.68 0.69 -6.49
N GLU A 286 7.67 -0.06 -5.39
CA GLU A 286 6.56 -0.21 -4.46
C GLU A 286 7.05 -0.20 -3.00
N GLY A 287 6.11 -0.14 -2.07
CA GLY A 287 6.30 -0.62 -0.71
C GLY A 287 5.93 -2.09 -0.61
N LEU A 288 4.71 -2.36 -0.16
CA LEU A 288 4.04 -3.66 -0.28
C LEU A 288 2.74 -3.42 -1.08
N PRO A 289 2.68 -3.78 -2.38
CA PRO A 289 1.53 -3.47 -3.24
C PRO A 289 0.31 -4.31 -2.85
N THR A 290 -0.59 -3.76 -2.02
CA THR A 290 -1.77 -4.47 -1.49
C THR A 290 -2.70 -4.96 -2.58
N VAL A 291 -2.75 -4.27 -3.73
CA VAL A 291 -3.58 -4.64 -4.89
C VAL A 291 -3.25 -6.05 -5.43
N LEU A 292 -2.00 -6.53 -5.28
CA LEU A 292 -1.65 -7.90 -5.62
C LEU A 292 -2.33 -8.88 -4.65
N ILE A 293 -2.30 -8.58 -3.36
CA ILE A 293 -2.92 -9.41 -2.32
C ILE A 293 -4.45 -9.36 -2.44
N GLU A 294 -5.00 -8.18 -2.75
CA GLU A 294 -6.43 -7.97 -3.00
C GLU A 294 -6.91 -8.86 -4.16
N SER A 295 -6.15 -8.94 -5.25
CA SER A 295 -6.41 -9.85 -6.36
C SER A 295 -6.33 -11.33 -5.93
N MET A 296 -5.24 -11.69 -5.25
CA MET A 296 -4.99 -13.06 -4.78
C MET A 296 -6.07 -13.55 -3.78
N THR A 297 -6.78 -12.63 -3.10
CA THR A 297 -7.90 -12.95 -2.20
C THR A 297 -9.04 -13.70 -2.91
N PHE A 298 -9.18 -13.51 -4.21
CA PHE A 298 -10.18 -14.17 -5.05
C PHE A 298 -9.61 -15.35 -5.87
N GLY A 299 -8.32 -15.65 -5.70
CA GLY A 299 -7.64 -16.64 -6.51
C GLY A 299 -7.27 -16.14 -7.90
N THR A 300 -7.37 -14.86 -8.17
CA THR A 300 -6.95 -14.26 -9.45
C THR A 300 -5.43 -14.28 -9.53
N PRO A 301 -4.82 -14.99 -10.51
CA PRO A 301 -3.38 -15.06 -10.66
C PRO A 301 -2.79 -13.69 -11.00
N VAL A 302 -1.57 -13.44 -10.53
CA VAL A 302 -0.87 -12.18 -10.67
C VAL A 302 0.35 -12.33 -11.57
N VAL A 303 0.53 -11.38 -12.50
CA VAL A 303 1.77 -11.17 -13.25
C VAL A 303 2.28 -9.76 -12.93
N ALA A 304 3.47 -9.63 -12.35
CA ALA A 304 3.99 -8.32 -11.92
C ALA A 304 5.49 -8.16 -12.20
N TYR A 305 5.93 -6.93 -12.42
CA TYR A 305 7.37 -6.64 -12.44
C TYR A 305 8.01 -6.89 -11.07
N ASP A 306 9.21 -7.46 -11.07
CA ASP A 306 10.11 -7.58 -9.92
C ASP A 306 10.75 -6.23 -9.63
N CYS A 307 9.97 -5.30 -9.10
CA CYS A 307 10.51 -4.03 -8.63
C CYS A 307 11.16 -4.19 -7.24
N PRO A 308 12.02 -3.26 -6.81
CA PRO A 308 12.93 -3.45 -5.67
C PRO A 308 12.31 -3.97 -4.38
N THR A 309 11.05 -3.62 -4.09
CA THR A 309 10.35 -4.04 -2.87
C THR A 309 8.92 -4.47 -3.16
N GLY A 310 8.42 -5.42 -2.38
CA GLY A 310 7.02 -5.82 -2.29
C GLY A 310 6.61 -6.98 -3.19
N PRO A 311 6.65 -6.92 -4.54
CA PRO A 311 6.19 -8.02 -5.39
C PRO A 311 6.84 -9.36 -5.06
N LYS A 312 8.15 -9.38 -4.84
CA LYS A 312 8.90 -10.59 -4.44
C LYS A 312 8.45 -11.14 -3.09
N ASP A 313 8.15 -10.27 -2.12
CA ASP A 313 7.59 -10.68 -0.82
C ASP A 313 6.21 -11.33 -0.95
N ILE A 314 5.43 -10.96 -1.98
CA ILE A 314 4.07 -11.45 -2.21
C ILE A 314 4.10 -12.70 -3.09
N LEU A 315 4.77 -12.62 -4.24
CA LEU A 315 4.72 -13.66 -5.29
C LEU A 315 5.76 -14.76 -5.11
N GLY A 316 6.69 -14.59 -4.15
CA GLY A 316 7.80 -15.50 -3.93
C GLY A 316 9.03 -15.16 -4.79
N GLU A 317 10.21 -15.58 -4.36
CA GLU A 317 11.48 -15.26 -5.05
C GLU A 317 11.60 -15.94 -6.41
N ASN A 318 10.98 -17.13 -6.56
CA ASN A 318 11.00 -17.95 -7.77
C ASN A 318 9.60 -18.07 -8.42
N SER A 319 8.74 -17.06 -8.24
CA SER A 319 7.37 -17.07 -8.78
C SER A 319 6.49 -18.20 -8.23
N GLU A 320 6.62 -18.54 -6.94
CA GLU A 320 5.88 -19.64 -6.31
C GLU A 320 4.37 -19.39 -6.23
N TYR A 321 3.96 -18.10 -6.13
CA TYR A 321 2.57 -17.71 -5.89
C TYR A 321 1.96 -16.81 -6.97
N GLY A 322 2.73 -16.51 -8.01
CA GLY A 322 2.37 -15.68 -9.17
C GLY A 322 3.60 -15.45 -10.03
N LYS A 323 3.47 -14.80 -11.16
CA LYS A 323 4.57 -14.56 -12.08
C LYS A 323 5.33 -13.29 -11.74
N LEU A 324 6.61 -13.42 -11.43
CA LEU A 324 7.52 -12.31 -11.14
C LEU A 324 8.43 -12.09 -12.35
N VAL A 325 8.22 -10.96 -13.04
CA VAL A 325 8.89 -10.62 -14.31
C VAL A 325 10.03 -9.64 -14.03
N PRO A 326 11.23 -9.82 -14.61
CA PRO A 326 12.30 -8.84 -14.51
C PRO A 326 11.82 -7.43 -14.86
N LEU A 327 12.27 -6.43 -14.08
CA LEU A 327 11.82 -5.05 -14.24
C LEU A 327 12.04 -4.56 -15.68
N ASN A 328 10.97 -4.01 -16.30
CA ASN A 328 10.91 -3.50 -17.67
C ASN A 328 11.05 -4.57 -18.78
N ASP A 329 11.12 -5.85 -18.48
CA ASP A 329 11.13 -6.91 -19.49
C ASP A 329 9.71 -7.20 -19.99
N LYS A 330 9.28 -6.43 -21.00
CA LYS A 330 7.96 -6.54 -21.61
C LYS A 330 7.78 -7.87 -22.36
N ASP A 331 8.85 -8.44 -22.92
CA ASP A 331 8.78 -9.69 -23.70
C ASP A 331 8.61 -10.88 -22.75
N LYS A 332 9.36 -10.92 -21.66
CA LYS A 332 9.13 -11.93 -20.60
C LYS A 332 7.73 -11.81 -20.00
N PHE A 333 7.22 -10.57 -19.80
CA PHE A 333 5.86 -10.37 -19.33
C PHE A 333 4.82 -10.99 -20.26
N VAL A 334 4.98 -10.80 -21.59
CA VAL A 334 4.11 -11.43 -22.61
C VAL A 334 4.17 -12.95 -22.50
N LEU A 335 5.38 -13.54 -22.39
CA LEU A 335 5.55 -14.98 -22.26
C LEU A 335 4.87 -15.53 -21.00
N ASP A 336 5.00 -14.86 -19.88
CA ASP A 336 4.39 -15.26 -18.60
C ASP A 336 2.87 -15.19 -18.63
N VAL A 337 2.28 -14.18 -19.29
CA VAL A 337 0.84 -14.12 -19.51
C VAL A 337 0.37 -15.27 -20.40
N LEU A 338 1.08 -15.56 -21.51
CA LEU A 338 0.74 -16.65 -22.43
C LEU A 338 0.89 -18.04 -21.77
N GLU A 339 1.82 -18.22 -20.85
CA GLU A 339 1.94 -19.46 -20.08
C GLU A 339 0.68 -19.74 -19.25
N LEU A 340 0.02 -18.67 -18.75
CA LEU A 340 -1.22 -18.77 -17.99
C LEU A 340 -2.48 -19.00 -18.86
N GLU A 341 -2.35 -19.08 -20.18
CA GLU A 341 -3.43 -19.58 -21.06
C GLU A 341 -3.57 -21.11 -20.95
N SER A 342 -2.56 -21.83 -20.46
CA SER A 342 -2.68 -23.25 -20.09
C SER A 342 -3.59 -23.39 -18.87
N GLU A 343 -4.68 -24.19 -19.01
CA GLU A 343 -5.64 -24.40 -17.92
C GLU A 343 -4.97 -24.99 -16.67
N GLU A 344 -4.01 -25.90 -16.84
CA GLU A 344 -3.25 -26.49 -15.74
C GLU A 344 -2.47 -25.43 -14.97
N LYS A 345 -1.71 -24.57 -15.68
CA LYS A 345 -0.93 -23.49 -15.06
C LYS A 345 -1.82 -22.45 -14.42
N TYR A 346 -2.92 -22.08 -15.08
CA TYR A 346 -3.88 -21.14 -14.56
C TYR A 346 -4.47 -21.63 -13.23
N ARG A 347 -5.01 -22.85 -13.17
CA ARG A 347 -5.56 -23.45 -11.95
C ARG A 347 -4.52 -23.55 -10.84
N TYR A 348 -3.28 -23.94 -11.17
CA TYR A 348 -2.18 -23.98 -10.22
C TYR A 348 -1.98 -22.61 -9.54
N TYR A 349 -1.87 -21.54 -10.32
CA TYR A 349 -1.67 -20.20 -9.77
C TYR A 349 -2.91 -19.61 -9.07
N CYS A 350 -4.11 -19.99 -9.46
CA CYS A 350 -5.33 -19.66 -8.73
C CYS A 350 -5.28 -20.20 -7.28
N GLU A 351 -4.95 -21.47 -7.13
CA GLU A 351 -4.83 -22.12 -5.82
C GLU A 351 -3.70 -21.50 -4.99
N LYS A 352 -2.53 -21.29 -5.60
CA LYS A 352 -1.38 -20.65 -4.93
C LYS A 352 -1.71 -19.23 -4.46
N ALA A 353 -2.40 -18.44 -5.28
CA ALA A 353 -2.85 -17.10 -4.93
C ALA A 353 -3.77 -17.11 -3.71
N LEU A 354 -4.83 -17.93 -3.72
CA LEU A 354 -5.78 -18.06 -2.60
C LEU A 354 -5.08 -18.42 -1.28
N ASN A 355 -4.16 -19.37 -1.32
CA ASN A 355 -3.44 -19.78 -0.13
C ASN A 355 -2.48 -18.70 0.36
N ARG A 356 -1.75 -18.05 -0.56
CA ARG A 356 -0.79 -17.00 -0.21
C ARG A 356 -1.44 -15.75 0.38
N ALA A 357 -2.61 -15.35 -0.12
CA ALA A 357 -3.34 -14.18 0.41
C ALA A 357 -3.58 -14.29 1.94
N LYS A 358 -3.79 -15.49 2.49
CA LYS A 358 -4.01 -15.72 3.92
C LYS A 358 -2.84 -15.28 4.78
N ASP A 359 -1.60 -15.35 4.27
CA ASP A 359 -0.40 -14.93 5.00
C ASP A 359 -0.38 -13.43 5.33
N PHE A 360 -1.15 -12.64 4.58
CA PHE A 360 -1.29 -11.21 4.74
C PHE A 360 -2.57 -10.81 5.49
N SER A 361 -3.36 -11.77 5.96
CA SER A 361 -4.59 -11.48 6.70
C SER A 361 -4.32 -10.78 8.03
N ILE A 362 -5.35 -10.11 8.58
CA ILE A 362 -5.29 -9.55 9.94
C ILE A 362 -4.94 -10.65 10.94
N GLU A 363 -5.51 -11.85 10.79
CA GLU A 363 -5.31 -12.98 11.68
C GLU A 363 -3.85 -13.45 11.68
N SER A 364 -3.25 -13.64 10.52
CA SER A 364 -1.86 -14.11 10.38
C SER A 364 -0.83 -13.13 10.95
N ASN A 365 -1.12 -11.83 10.91
CA ASN A 365 -0.22 -10.80 11.41
C ASN A 365 -0.48 -10.39 12.88
N ARG A 366 -1.60 -10.84 13.48
CA ARG A 366 -1.99 -10.47 14.84
C ARG A 366 -0.99 -10.88 15.91
N ASN A 367 -0.51 -12.11 15.86
CA ASN A 367 0.39 -12.62 16.89
C ASN A 367 1.73 -11.89 16.88
N LYS A 368 2.29 -11.58 15.70
CA LYS A 368 3.53 -10.82 15.60
C LYS A 368 3.39 -9.40 16.16
N LEU A 369 2.26 -8.74 15.86
CA LEU A 369 1.99 -7.40 16.39
C LEU A 369 1.79 -7.43 17.91
N LYS A 370 1.06 -8.45 18.43
CA LYS A 370 0.84 -8.66 19.86
C LYS A 370 2.17 -8.85 20.59
N GLU A 371 3.01 -9.77 20.13
CA GLU A 371 4.32 -10.05 20.71
C GLU A 371 5.23 -8.81 20.72
N LEU A 372 5.27 -8.06 19.61
CA LEU A 372 6.04 -6.81 19.53
C LEU A 372 5.58 -5.79 20.58
N LEU A 373 4.27 -5.63 20.77
CA LEU A 373 3.71 -4.68 21.73
C LEU A 373 3.92 -5.12 23.19
N GLU A 374 3.80 -6.43 23.48
CA GLU A 374 4.04 -6.98 24.82
C GLU A 374 5.50 -6.83 25.23
N ASN A 375 6.45 -7.13 24.34
CA ASN A 375 7.88 -6.99 24.62
C ASN A 375 8.31 -5.55 24.93
N LEU A 376 7.60 -4.53 24.37
CA LEU A 376 7.90 -3.12 24.65
C LEU A 376 7.56 -2.66 26.08
N ILE A 377 6.73 -3.39 26.81
CA ILE A 377 6.33 -3.03 28.18
C ILE A 377 7.28 -3.62 29.22
N PHE A 378 7.97 -4.69 28.86
CA PHE A 378 8.90 -5.40 29.75
C PHE A 378 10.37 -4.91 29.60
N GLU A 379 10.66 -4.10 28.57
CA GLU A 379 11.94 -3.36 28.41
C GLU A 379 11.89 -1.98 29.13
#